data_220fdbbf1bd6d47584af2718d4c8539c
#
_entry.id   220fdbbf1bd6d47584af2718d4c8539c
#
_cell.length_a   1.000
_cell.length_b   1.000
_cell.length_c   1.000
_cell.angle_alpha   90.00
_cell.angle_beta   90.00
_cell.angle_gamma   90.00
#
_symmetry.space_group_name_H-M   'P 1'
#
loop_
_entity.id
_entity.type
_entity.pdbx_description
1 polymer ?
#
loop_
_entity_poly.entity_id
_entity_poly.type
_entity_poly.pdbx_seq_one_letter_code
_entity_poly.pdbx_strand_id
1 'polypeptide(L)'
;MAIFIQPALTEILKQIVTSVVGIIGKATGICEAYYEYSILFIPKQSALSSLSLYIDYECSGVIEMMAFVSLLAFFQVYDIGQRVIVSIIGCVSIFFFNVIRIVVICAIIYQYGSDSYYIAHTVIGRIVFYVLSILLYYYVFTKRQITKQKVGGFNYE
;
A
#
# COMPACT_ATOMS: atom_id res chain seq x y z
N MET A 1 -4.23 -10.38 22.82
CA MET A 1 -4.93 -10.97 21.66
C MET A 1 -4.51 -10.34 20.32
N ALA A 2 -4.31 -9.03 20.20
CA ALA A 2 -3.84 -8.39 18.95
C ALA A 2 -2.44 -8.87 18.50
N ILE A 3 -1.54 -9.20 19.40
CA ILE A 3 -0.14 -9.58 19.09
C ILE A 3 -0.04 -10.92 18.34
N PHE A 4 -1.00 -11.83 18.49
CA PHE A 4 -1.00 -13.13 17.79
C PHE A 4 -1.65 -13.10 16.40
N ILE A 5 -2.51 -12.12 16.13
CA ILE A 5 -3.19 -11.99 14.83
C ILE A 5 -2.29 -11.30 13.78
N GLN A 6 -1.37 -10.45 14.25
CA GLN A 6 -0.46 -9.69 13.40
C GLN A 6 0.42 -10.56 12.48
N PRO A 7 1.12 -11.61 12.96
CA PRO A 7 1.99 -12.39 12.09
C PRO A 7 1.22 -13.17 11.02
N ALA A 8 0.07 -13.75 11.35
CA ALA A 8 -0.73 -14.51 10.40
C ALA A 8 -1.33 -13.60 9.31
N LEU A 9 -1.86 -12.43 9.68
CA LEU A 9 -2.39 -11.45 8.75
C LEU A 9 -1.31 -10.91 7.82
N THR A 10 -0.12 -10.67 8.35
CA THR A 10 1.03 -10.19 7.58
C THR A 10 1.47 -11.20 6.53
N GLU A 11 1.57 -12.48 6.89
CA GLU A 11 1.97 -13.52 5.94
C GLU A 11 0.93 -13.70 4.82
N ILE A 12 -0.36 -13.70 5.16
CA ILE A 12 -1.43 -13.77 4.16
C ILE A 12 -1.37 -12.55 3.21
N LEU A 13 -1.20 -11.35 3.75
CA LEU A 13 -1.13 -10.14 2.93
C LEU A 13 0.12 -10.10 2.05
N LYS A 14 1.29 -10.54 2.55
CA LYS A 14 2.50 -10.69 1.74
C LYS A 14 2.25 -11.62 0.54
N GLN A 15 1.65 -12.78 0.76
CA GLN A 15 1.35 -13.75 -0.30
C GLN A 15 0.37 -13.17 -1.33
N ILE A 16 -0.69 -12.47 -0.88
CA ILE A 16 -1.66 -11.85 -1.77
C ILE A 16 -1.01 -10.72 -2.58
N VAL A 17 -0.24 -9.85 -1.94
CA VAL A 17 0.50 -8.77 -2.62
C VAL A 17 1.45 -9.36 -3.66
N THR A 18 2.24 -10.37 -3.27
CA THR A 18 3.19 -11.05 -4.17
C THR A 18 2.47 -11.66 -5.38
N SER A 19 1.31 -12.30 -5.15
CA SER A 19 0.51 -12.90 -6.22
C SER A 19 -0.01 -11.84 -7.20
N VAL A 20 -0.56 -10.73 -6.70
CA VAL A 20 -1.10 -9.65 -7.53
C VAL A 20 0.02 -8.96 -8.32
N VAL A 21 1.14 -8.65 -7.66
CA VAL A 21 2.33 -8.09 -8.33
C VAL A 21 2.87 -9.06 -9.37
N GLY A 22 2.88 -10.36 -9.08
CA GLY A 22 3.31 -11.40 -10.01
C GLY A 22 2.44 -11.50 -11.26
N ILE A 23 1.12 -11.37 -11.12
CA ILE A 23 0.20 -11.33 -12.27
C ILE A 23 0.49 -10.13 -13.16
N ILE A 24 0.66 -8.95 -12.57
CA ILE A 24 1.00 -7.71 -13.29
C ILE A 24 2.39 -7.85 -13.92
N GLY A 25 3.37 -8.35 -13.16
CA GLY A 25 4.75 -8.56 -13.59
C GLY A 25 4.85 -9.53 -14.78
N LYS A 26 4.11 -10.63 -14.74
CA LYS A 26 4.04 -11.60 -15.83
C LYS A 26 3.36 -11.02 -17.08
N ALA A 27 2.30 -10.23 -16.90
CA ALA A 27 1.62 -9.56 -18.01
C ALA A 27 2.49 -8.49 -18.69
N THR A 28 3.36 -7.82 -17.93
CA THR A 28 4.28 -6.77 -18.41
C THR A 28 5.68 -7.30 -18.76
N GLY A 29 6.00 -8.55 -18.40
CA GLY A 29 7.33 -9.14 -18.59
C GLY A 29 8.41 -8.58 -17.67
N ILE A 30 8.03 -7.87 -16.59
CA ILE A 30 8.97 -7.18 -15.69
C ILE A 30 9.47 -8.08 -14.57
N CYS A 31 8.59 -8.90 -13.99
CA CYS A 31 8.97 -9.79 -12.88
C CYS A 31 8.11 -11.06 -12.86
N GLU A 32 8.67 -12.11 -12.24
CA GLU A 32 7.98 -13.35 -11.92
C GLU A 32 7.86 -13.51 -10.40
N ALA A 33 6.72 -14.01 -9.90
CA ALA A 33 6.47 -14.16 -8.49
C ALA A 33 6.45 -15.62 -8.05
N TYR A 34 7.12 -15.89 -6.95
CA TYR A 34 7.01 -17.11 -6.17
C TYR A 34 6.27 -16.78 -4.87
N TYR A 35 4.94 -16.84 -4.93
CA TYR A 35 4.06 -16.38 -3.85
C TYR A 35 4.22 -17.17 -2.54
N GLU A 36 4.60 -18.45 -2.62
CA GLU A 36 4.82 -19.28 -1.42
C GLU A 36 5.93 -18.75 -0.51
N TYR A 37 6.95 -18.12 -1.10
CA TYR A 37 8.09 -17.55 -0.39
C TYR A 37 8.09 -16.03 -0.33
N SER A 38 7.03 -15.38 -0.86
CA SER A 38 6.95 -13.90 -0.97
C SER A 38 8.17 -13.29 -1.69
N ILE A 39 8.67 -13.98 -2.72
CA ILE A 39 9.84 -13.59 -3.50
C ILE A 39 9.40 -13.20 -4.92
N LEU A 40 9.93 -12.08 -5.40
CA LEU A 40 9.81 -11.62 -6.78
C LEU A 40 11.16 -11.78 -7.48
N PHE A 41 11.16 -12.44 -8.64
CA PHE A 41 12.32 -12.55 -9.51
C PHE A 41 12.21 -11.56 -10.66
N ILE A 42 13.23 -10.73 -10.82
CA ILE A 42 13.33 -9.77 -11.91
C ILE A 42 14.35 -10.33 -12.90
N PRO A 43 13.91 -10.81 -14.10
CA PRO A 43 14.83 -11.31 -15.10
C PRO A 43 15.64 -10.14 -15.67
N LYS A 44 16.97 -10.20 -15.53
CA LYS A 44 17.86 -9.21 -16.13
C LYS A 44 18.20 -9.62 -17.57
N GLN A 45 18.29 -8.64 -18.46
CA GLN A 45 18.64 -8.84 -19.87
C GLN A 45 20.07 -9.41 -20.10
N SER A 46 20.93 -9.43 -19.09
CA SER A 46 22.25 -10.07 -19.12
C SER A 46 22.20 -11.39 -18.32
N ALA A 47 22.47 -12.49 -18.96
CA ALA A 47 22.24 -13.89 -18.59
C ALA A 47 22.87 -14.43 -17.29
N LEU A 48 23.44 -13.61 -16.41
CA LEU A 48 24.17 -14.09 -15.23
C LEU A 48 23.67 -13.61 -13.87
N SER A 49 22.65 -12.75 -13.78
CA SER A 49 22.16 -12.31 -12.45
C SER A 49 20.68 -11.99 -12.46
N SER A 50 19.85 -12.95 -12.08
CA SER A 50 18.48 -12.67 -11.65
C SER A 50 18.50 -12.06 -10.26
N LEU A 51 17.82 -10.92 -10.06
CA LEU A 51 17.68 -10.32 -8.75
C LEU A 51 16.42 -10.89 -8.09
N SER A 52 16.57 -11.42 -6.88
CA SER A 52 15.45 -11.84 -6.04
C SER A 52 15.11 -10.75 -5.04
N LEU A 53 13.87 -10.26 -5.08
CA LEU A 53 13.34 -9.27 -4.15
C LEU A 53 12.42 -9.96 -3.15
N TYR A 54 12.78 -9.95 -1.87
CA TYR A 54 11.93 -10.43 -0.79
C TYR A 54 10.98 -9.32 -0.33
N ILE A 55 9.68 -9.62 -0.25
CA ILE A 55 8.68 -8.69 0.28
C ILE A 55 8.66 -8.79 1.80
N ASP A 56 9.26 -7.80 2.45
CA ASP A 56 9.34 -7.72 3.91
C ASP A 56 8.04 -7.19 4.54
N TYR A 57 7.97 -7.26 5.86
CA TYR A 57 6.86 -6.77 6.69
C TYR A 57 6.48 -5.31 6.38
N GLU A 58 7.49 -4.43 6.21
CA GLU A 58 7.27 -3.02 5.87
C GLU A 58 6.62 -2.83 4.48
N CYS A 59 6.71 -3.84 3.61
CA CYS A 59 6.13 -3.83 2.27
C CYS A 59 4.78 -4.55 2.18
N SER A 60 4.22 -4.99 3.31
CA SER A 60 2.92 -5.67 3.35
C SER A 60 1.72 -4.71 3.39
N GLY A 61 1.93 -3.45 3.82
CA GLY A 61 0.88 -2.45 4.00
C GLY A 61 0.00 -2.65 5.24
N VAL A 62 0.33 -3.63 6.11
CA VAL A 62 -0.46 -3.94 7.32
C VAL A 62 -0.45 -2.77 8.30
N ILE A 63 0.72 -2.16 8.53
CA ILE A 63 0.87 -1.05 9.47
C ILE A 63 -0.01 0.12 9.07
N GLU A 64 0.00 0.46 7.79
CA GLU A 64 -0.75 1.55 7.22
C GLU A 64 -2.25 1.31 7.28
N MET A 65 -2.70 0.07 7.01
CA MET A 65 -4.11 -0.32 7.19
C MET A 65 -4.55 -0.22 8.64
N MET A 66 -3.73 -0.69 9.59
CA MET A 66 -4.03 -0.58 11.01
C MET A 66 -4.09 0.88 11.47
N ALA A 67 -3.15 1.71 11.04
CA ALA A 67 -3.14 3.15 11.33
C ALA A 67 -4.39 3.84 10.77
N PHE A 68 -4.77 3.53 9.52
CA PHE A 68 -5.95 4.08 8.88
C PHE A 68 -7.24 3.71 9.63
N VAL A 69 -7.42 2.43 9.95
CA VAL A 69 -8.60 1.93 10.68
C VAL A 69 -8.66 2.54 12.09
N SER A 70 -7.53 2.61 12.79
CA SER A 70 -7.45 3.23 14.11
C SER A 70 -7.85 4.70 14.06
N LEU A 71 -7.34 5.46 13.11
CA LEU A 71 -7.68 6.86 12.95
C LEU A 71 -9.17 7.04 12.64
N LEU A 72 -9.72 6.21 11.75
CA LEU A 72 -11.13 6.23 11.37
C LEU A 72 -12.06 5.83 12.53
N ALA A 73 -11.62 4.94 13.42
CA ALA A 73 -12.38 4.54 14.61
C ALA A 73 -12.66 5.72 15.56
N PHE A 74 -11.69 6.62 15.70
CA PHE A 74 -11.83 7.83 16.54
C PHE A 74 -12.45 9.02 15.80
N PHE A 75 -12.66 8.91 14.48
CA PHE A 75 -13.19 10.01 13.68
C PHE A 75 -14.72 10.06 13.75
N GLN A 76 -15.26 11.03 14.47
CA GLN A 76 -16.69 11.12 14.83
C GLN A 76 -17.60 11.64 13.69
N VAL A 77 -17.05 12.02 12.54
CA VAL A 77 -17.80 12.60 11.42
C VAL A 77 -18.67 11.56 10.68
N TYR A 78 -18.32 10.29 10.79
CA TYR A 78 -19.03 9.18 10.16
C TYR A 78 -19.95 8.45 11.13
N ASP A 79 -21.15 8.10 10.68
CA ASP A 79 -22.01 7.15 11.36
C ASP A 79 -21.38 5.75 11.34
N ILE A 80 -21.78 4.86 12.26
CA ILE A 80 -21.16 3.54 12.40
C ILE A 80 -21.17 2.76 11.07
N GLY A 81 -22.29 2.75 10.36
CA GLY A 81 -22.41 2.06 9.07
C GLY A 81 -21.50 2.65 7.98
N GLN A 82 -21.44 3.98 7.90
CA GLN A 82 -20.54 4.67 6.96
C GLN A 82 -19.06 4.42 7.31
N ARG A 83 -18.73 4.37 8.61
CA ARG A 83 -17.38 4.11 9.09
C ARG A 83 -16.87 2.74 8.66
N VAL A 84 -17.72 1.70 8.72
CA VAL A 84 -17.37 0.35 8.27
C VAL A 84 -17.11 0.33 6.76
N ILE A 85 -17.99 0.94 5.96
CA ILE A 85 -17.83 0.99 4.50
C ILE A 85 -16.56 1.73 4.11
N VAL A 86 -16.32 2.91 4.72
CA VAL A 86 -15.10 3.71 4.45
C VAL A 86 -13.83 2.98 4.90
N SER A 87 -13.90 2.21 5.99
CA SER A 87 -12.80 1.37 6.46
C SER A 87 -12.43 0.31 5.42
N ILE A 88 -13.41 -0.40 4.86
CA ILE A 88 -13.18 -1.42 3.84
C ILE A 88 -12.59 -0.79 2.57
N ILE A 89 -13.19 0.29 2.08
CA ILE A 89 -12.70 0.99 0.88
C ILE A 89 -11.28 1.52 1.10
N GLY A 90 -11.00 2.09 2.27
CA GLY A 90 -9.67 2.61 2.61
C GLY A 90 -8.61 1.51 2.68
N CYS A 91 -8.91 0.38 3.32
CA CYS A 91 -8.00 -0.78 3.36
C CYS A 91 -7.71 -1.33 1.96
N VAL A 92 -8.73 -1.47 1.12
CA VAL A 92 -8.56 -1.90 -0.28
C VAL A 92 -7.71 -0.90 -1.07
N SER A 93 -7.93 0.40 -0.86
CA SER A 93 -7.12 1.45 -1.51
C SER A 93 -5.65 1.38 -1.09
N ILE A 94 -5.37 1.24 0.21
CA ILE A 94 -4.01 1.10 0.76
C ILE A 94 -3.32 -0.15 0.19
N PHE A 95 -4.06 -1.26 0.07
CA PHE A 95 -3.56 -2.48 -0.56
C PHE A 95 -3.11 -2.21 -2.01
N PHE A 96 -3.94 -1.56 -2.83
CA PHE A 96 -3.58 -1.24 -4.20
C PHE A 96 -2.42 -0.24 -4.29
N PHE A 97 -2.34 0.74 -3.40
CA PHE A 97 -1.19 1.67 -3.34
C PHE A 97 0.12 0.95 -3.05
N ASN A 98 0.06 -0.07 -2.18
CA ASN A 98 1.22 -0.90 -1.91
C ASN A 98 1.61 -1.77 -3.12
N VAL A 99 0.64 -2.35 -3.83
CA VAL A 99 0.89 -3.07 -5.09
C VAL A 99 1.55 -2.15 -6.13
N ILE A 100 1.02 -0.93 -6.33
CA ILE A 100 1.60 0.06 -7.24
C ILE A 100 3.04 0.39 -6.85
N ARG A 101 3.30 0.61 -5.56
CA ARG A 101 4.65 0.85 -5.03
C ARG A 101 5.62 -0.24 -5.46
N ILE A 102 5.26 -1.51 -5.25
CA ILE A 102 6.13 -2.65 -5.56
C ILE A 102 6.33 -2.80 -7.07
N VAL A 103 5.28 -2.63 -7.87
CA VAL A 103 5.39 -2.66 -9.34
C VAL A 103 6.34 -1.56 -9.84
N VAL A 104 6.25 -0.35 -9.30
CA VAL A 104 7.17 0.75 -9.66
C VAL A 104 8.61 0.41 -9.28
N ILE A 105 8.85 -0.17 -8.10
CA ILE A 105 10.17 -0.63 -7.69
C ILE A 105 10.72 -1.67 -8.66
N CYS A 106 9.92 -2.68 -9.02
CA CYS A 106 10.30 -3.72 -9.99
C CYS A 106 10.63 -3.13 -11.36
N ALA A 107 9.82 -2.18 -11.85
CA ALA A 107 10.04 -1.52 -13.12
C ALA A 107 11.35 -0.73 -13.16
N ILE A 108 11.69 -0.02 -12.10
CA ILE A 108 12.95 0.73 -11.99
C ILE A 108 14.15 -0.23 -11.99
N ILE A 109 14.07 -1.31 -11.21
CA ILE A 109 15.15 -2.30 -11.14
C ILE A 109 15.32 -3.00 -12.49
N TYR A 110 14.22 -3.30 -13.18
CA TYR A 110 14.25 -3.91 -14.51
C TYR A 110 14.98 -3.01 -15.52
N GLN A 111 14.75 -1.68 -15.49
CA GLN A 111 15.36 -0.73 -16.42
C GLN A 111 16.80 -0.34 -16.06
N TYR A 112 17.07 -0.07 -14.80
CA TYR A 112 18.34 0.50 -14.33
C TYR A 112 19.28 -0.50 -13.66
N GLY A 113 18.78 -1.71 -13.38
CA GLY A 113 19.58 -2.77 -12.77
C GLY A 113 19.59 -2.74 -11.24
N SER A 114 20.38 -3.69 -10.66
CA SER A 114 20.44 -3.95 -9.22
C SER A 114 20.93 -2.76 -8.37
N ASP A 115 21.80 -1.93 -8.94
CA ASP A 115 22.39 -0.79 -8.22
C ASP A 115 21.36 0.29 -7.88
N SER A 116 20.25 0.31 -8.64
CA SER A 116 19.12 1.22 -8.40
C SER A 116 18.16 0.75 -7.31
N TYR A 117 18.35 -0.47 -6.74
CA TYR A 117 17.46 -1.04 -5.74
C TYR A 117 17.27 -0.10 -4.53
N TYR A 118 18.35 0.42 -3.99
CA TYR A 118 18.30 1.30 -2.82
C TYR A 118 17.46 2.55 -3.08
N ILE A 119 17.67 3.21 -4.21
CA ILE A 119 16.94 4.42 -4.59
C ILE A 119 15.47 4.07 -4.90
N ALA A 120 15.25 3.01 -5.66
CA ALA A 120 13.90 2.57 -6.03
C ALA A 120 13.05 2.22 -4.80
N HIS A 121 13.62 1.45 -3.86
CA HIS A 121 12.90 0.99 -2.68
C HIS A 121 12.78 2.07 -1.59
N THR A 122 13.88 2.77 -1.29
CA THR A 122 13.95 3.69 -0.13
C THR A 122 13.38 5.07 -0.45
N VAL A 123 13.56 5.55 -1.68
CA VAL A 123 13.14 6.91 -2.06
C VAL A 123 11.86 6.86 -2.90
N ILE A 124 11.93 6.33 -4.10
CA ILE A 124 10.83 6.42 -5.07
C ILE A 124 9.61 5.66 -4.61
N GLY A 125 9.78 4.42 -4.16
CA GLY A 125 8.67 3.59 -3.66
C GLY A 125 7.96 4.22 -2.46
N ARG A 126 8.71 4.84 -1.54
CA ARG A 126 8.11 5.54 -0.39
C ARG A 126 7.38 6.81 -0.82
N ILE A 127 7.95 7.61 -1.69
CA ILE A 127 7.31 8.84 -2.20
C ILE A 127 5.99 8.50 -2.89
N VAL A 128 5.98 7.54 -3.80
CA VAL A 128 4.77 7.09 -4.51
C VAL A 128 3.68 6.68 -3.51
N PHE A 129 4.04 5.84 -2.55
CA PHE A 129 3.09 5.38 -1.54
C PHE A 129 2.57 6.53 -0.65
N TYR A 130 3.44 7.44 -0.20
CA TYR A 130 3.03 8.57 0.64
C TYR A 130 2.13 9.54 -0.11
N VAL A 131 2.40 9.85 -1.36
CA VAL A 131 1.53 10.73 -2.17
C VAL A 131 0.13 10.14 -2.30
N LEU A 132 0.03 8.85 -2.63
CA LEU A 132 -1.26 8.16 -2.75
C LEU A 132 -2.00 8.09 -1.40
N SER A 133 -1.27 7.84 -0.30
CA SER A 133 -1.84 7.81 1.05
C SER A 133 -2.34 9.19 1.49
N ILE A 134 -1.58 10.26 1.24
CA ILE A 134 -1.99 11.63 1.57
C ILE A 134 -3.27 11.98 0.81
N LEU A 135 -3.39 11.63 -0.46
CA LEU A 135 -4.63 11.83 -1.24
C LEU A 135 -5.82 11.09 -0.61
N LEU A 136 -5.63 9.83 -0.21
CA LEU A 136 -6.68 9.06 0.46
C LEU A 136 -7.11 9.73 1.77
N TYR A 137 -6.15 10.11 2.62
CA TYR A 137 -6.43 10.79 3.89
C TYR A 137 -7.13 12.14 3.69
N TYR A 138 -6.72 12.89 2.68
CA TYR A 138 -7.39 14.14 2.33
C TYR A 138 -8.87 13.91 1.97
N TYR A 139 -9.16 12.94 1.10
CA TYR A 139 -10.54 12.65 0.69
C TYR A 139 -11.40 12.11 1.83
N VAL A 140 -10.84 11.21 2.65
CA VAL A 140 -11.59 10.56 3.72
C VAL A 140 -11.80 11.48 4.90
N PHE A 141 -10.79 12.18 5.36
CA PHE A 141 -10.86 12.97 6.59
C PHE A 141 -11.12 14.45 6.31
N THR A 142 -10.28 15.10 5.52
CA THR A 142 -10.31 16.55 5.35
C THR A 142 -11.52 17.01 4.55
N LYS A 143 -11.74 16.44 3.38
CA LYS A 143 -12.87 16.86 2.52
C LYS A 143 -14.21 16.61 3.19
N ARG A 144 -14.38 15.49 3.89
CA ARG A 144 -15.63 15.18 4.62
C ARG A 144 -15.85 16.12 5.79
N GLN A 145 -14.80 16.47 6.52
CA GLN A 145 -14.91 17.42 7.64
C GLN A 145 -15.33 18.81 7.15
N ILE A 146 -14.71 19.31 6.10
CA ILE A 146 -15.06 20.61 5.49
C ILE A 146 -16.51 20.61 4.98
N THR A 147 -16.97 19.52 4.36
CA THR A 147 -18.33 19.46 3.81
C THR A 147 -19.40 19.34 4.91
N LYS A 148 -19.13 18.66 6.02
CA LYS A 148 -20.09 18.50 7.14
C LYS A 148 -20.04 19.66 8.15
N GLN A 149 -18.91 20.34 8.31
CA GLN A 149 -18.88 21.59 9.06
C GLN A 149 -19.56 22.66 8.18
N LYS A 150 -20.78 23.00 8.53
CA LYS A 150 -21.41 24.25 8.04
C LYS A 150 -20.56 25.39 8.58
N VAL A 151 -19.65 25.91 7.78
CA VAL A 151 -18.89 27.09 8.08
C VAL A 151 -19.87 28.26 8.14
N GLY A 152 -20.06 28.84 9.32
CA GLY A 152 -20.67 30.16 9.46
C GLY A 152 -22.19 30.19 9.65
N GLY A 153 -22.69 29.55 10.69
CA GLY A 153 -23.91 29.96 11.36
C GLY A 153 -23.59 30.63 12.72
N PHE A 154 -22.90 31.75 12.71
CA PHE A 154 -22.86 32.60 13.89
C PHE A 154 -24.17 33.35 13.95
N ASN A 155 -25.18 32.82 14.66
CA ASN A 155 -26.31 33.60 15.10
C ASN A 155 -25.79 34.46 16.26
N TYR A 156 -25.57 35.73 15.98
CA TYR A 156 -25.45 36.75 17.04
C TYR A 156 -26.89 37.07 17.49
N GLU A 157 -27.35 36.48 18.60
CA GLU A 157 -28.39 37.06 19.44
C GLU A 157 -27.79 37.96 20.50
#